data_d98ae273cfe6652d0a72a5b0720d0b8b
#
_entry.id   d98ae273cfe6652d0a72a5b0720d0b8b
#
_cell.length_a   1.000
_cell.length_b   1.000
_cell.length_c   1.000
_cell.angle_alpha   90.00
_cell.angle_beta   90.00
_cell.angle_gamma   90.00
#
_symmetry.space_group_name_H-M   'P 1'
#
loop_
_entity.id
_entity.type
_entity.pdbx_description
1 polymer ?
#
loop_
_entity_poly.entity_id
_entity_poly.type
_entity_poly.pdbx_seq_one_letter_code
_entity_poly.pdbx_strand_id
1 'polypeptide(L)'
;MIMNSIKKTREFLQSVGLPRGDAYDLPTSEKRFADGGQYRFEVPGIQGPKVMQALLEAMDGYGLYLHRVTQTQGIMRLTDEEISKMMELAHKWQTDLILAIGPRATTDTSASVHTEEGVRMGYRLRGQEQIVRAIEDVKRAAHLGCRGFLVYDEGCLWALNEM
;
A
#
# COMPACT_ATOMS: atom_id res chain seq x y z
N MET A 1 -12.64 -37.26 0.48
CA MET A 1 -12.91 -36.56 1.76
C MET A 1 -13.04 -35.04 1.61
N ILE A 2 -12.11 -34.35 0.93
CA ILE A 2 -12.11 -32.86 0.74
C ILE A 2 -13.37 -32.36 -0.02
N MET A 3 -13.77 -33.01 -1.12
CA MET A 3 -14.96 -32.58 -1.89
C MET A 3 -16.25 -32.60 -1.06
N ASN A 4 -16.40 -33.54 -0.14
CA ASN A 4 -17.57 -33.63 0.75
C ASN A 4 -17.56 -32.48 1.80
N SER A 5 -16.37 -32.04 2.23
CA SER A 5 -16.21 -30.89 3.12
C SER A 5 -16.61 -29.57 2.44
N ILE A 6 -16.15 -29.33 1.21
CA ILE A 6 -16.49 -28.12 0.43
C ILE A 6 -18.01 -28.03 0.19
N LYS A 7 -18.67 -29.16 -0.15
CA LYS A 7 -20.12 -29.20 -0.33
C LYS A 7 -20.84 -28.78 0.95
N LYS A 8 -20.48 -29.37 2.08
CA LYS A 8 -21.07 -29.03 3.39
C LYS A 8 -20.89 -27.58 3.78
N THR A 9 -19.70 -26.99 3.50
CA THR A 9 -19.44 -25.59 3.74
C THR A 9 -20.33 -24.69 2.89
N ARG A 10 -20.50 -25.00 1.60
CA ARG A 10 -21.43 -24.26 0.73
C ARG A 10 -22.88 -24.34 1.21
N GLU A 11 -23.34 -25.53 1.60
CA GLU A 11 -24.68 -25.75 2.14
C GLU A 11 -24.89 -24.94 3.44
N PHE A 12 -23.91 -24.92 4.31
CA PHE A 12 -23.92 -24.09 5.51
C PHE A 12 -24.03 -22.58 5.17
N LEU A 13 -23.20 -22.07 4.26
CA LEU A 13 -23.23 -20.66 3.86
C LEU A 13 -24.61 -20.29 3.28
N GLN A 14 -25.23 -21.14 2.49
CA GLN A 14 -26.58 -20.94 1.98
C GLN A 14 -27.62 -20.93 3.09
N SER A 15 -27.50 -21.79 4.10
CA SER A 15 -28.43 -21.85 5.23
C SER A 15 -28.42 -20.58 6.09
N VAL A 16 -27.32 -19.83 6.09
CA VAL A 16 -27.19 -18.54 6.78
C VAL A 16 -27.44 -17.32 5.88
N GLY A 17 -28.01 -17.55 4.68
CA GLY A 17 -28.49 -16.48 3.79
C GLY A 17 -27.50 -16.00 2.74
N LEU A 18 -26.32 -16.63 2.61
CA LEU A 18 -25.40 -16.32 1.52
C LEU A 18 -25.88 -16.91 0.19
N PRO A 19 -25.78 -16.16 -0.92
CA PRO A 19 -26.20 -16.66 -2.23
C PRO A 19 -25.34 -17.84 -2.69
N ARG A 20 -25.90 -18.67 -3.57
CA ARG A 20 -25.23 -19.89 -4.07
C ARG A 20 -24.04 -19.59 -4.99
N GLY A 21 -24.00 -18.42 -5.58
CA GLY A 21 -22.96 -17.97 -6.50
C GLY A 21 -22.84 -16.45 -6.48
N ASP A 22 -21.83 -15.96 -7.17
CA ASP A 22 -21.63 -14.52 -7.30
C ASP A 22 -22.72 -13.90 -8.19
N ALA A 23 -23.17 -12.71 -7.81
CA ALA A 23 -24.09 -11.91 -8.61
C ALA A 23 -23.27 -10.95 -9.48
N TYR A 24 -23.47 -11.04 -10.80
CA TYR A 24 -22.80 -10.17 -11.78
C TYR A 24 -23.71 -9.07 -12.33
N ASP A 25 -24.98 -9.07 -11.93
CA ASP A 25 -26.05 -8.16 -12.31
C ASP A 25 -26.35 -7.10 -11.24
N LEU A 26 -25.36 -6.82 -10.40
CA LEU A 26 -25.48 -5.81 -9.35
C LEU A 26 -25.70 -4.40 -9.97
N PRO A 27 -26.58 -3.58 -9.38
CA PRO A 27 -26.80 -2.23 -9.86
C PRO A 27 -25.52 -1.41 -9.75
N THR A 28 -25.26 -0.59 -10.75
CA THR A 28 -24.13 0.35 -10.73
C THR A 28 -24.26 1.31 -9.55
N SER A 29 -23.22 1.47 -8.76
CA SER A 29 -23.21 2.41 -7.65
C SER A 29 -23.43 3.85 -8.14
N GLU A 30 -24.28 4.59 -7.46
CA GLU A 30 -24.47 6.03 -7.70
C GLU A 30 -23.35 6.88 -7.08
N LYS A 31 -22.56 6.30 -6.19
CA LYS A 31 -21.45 6.99 -5.52
C LYS A 31 -20.35 7.33 -6.53
N ARG A 32 -19.81 8.55 -6.40
CA ARG A 32 -18.74 9.09 -7.24
C ARG A 32 -17.67 9.73 -6.37
N PHE A 33 -16.46 9.73 -6.86
CA PHE A 33 -15.41 10.63 -6.39
C PHE A 33 -15.70 12.08 -6.83
N ALA A 34 -15.00 13.05 -6.26
CA ALA A 34 -15.24 14.48 -6.55
C ALA A 34 -15.08 14.84 -8.04
N ASP A 35 -14.27 14.11 -8.78
CA ASP A 35 -14.07 14.25 -10.23
C ASP A 35 -15.06 13.46 -11.09
N GLY A 36 -16.08 12.85 -10.48
CA GLY A 36 -17.09 12.04 -11.16
C GLY A 36 -16.71 10.58 -11.40
N GLY A 37 -15.49 10.16 -11.12
CA GLY A 37 -15.03 8.77 -11.29
C GLY A 37 -15.74 7.80 -10.35
N GLN A 38 -16.00 6.58 -10.81
CA GLN A 38 -16.59 5.51 -9.99
C GLN A 38 -15.56 4.63 -9.31
N TYR A 39 -14.34 4.59 -9.80
CA TYR A 39 -13.24 3.75 -9.31
C TYR A 39 -11.91 4.49 -9.38
N ARG A 40 -10.94 3.96 -8.69
CA ARG A 40 -9.55 4.40 -8.70
C ARG A 40 -8.65 3.18 -8.90
N PHE A 41 -7.63 3.35 -9.74
CA PHE A 41 -6.55 2.37 -9.85
C PHE A 41 -5.40 2.76 -8.92
N GLU A 42 -4.94 1.80 -8.15
CA GLU A 42 -3.73 1.90 -7.33
C GLU A 42 -2.83 0.71 -7.63
N VAL A 43 -1.53 0.96 -7.77
CA VAL A 43 -0.52 -0.10 -7.89
C VAL A 43 0.43 0.01 -6.69
N PRO A 44 0.38 -0.97 -5.75
CA PRO A 44 1.32 -1.04 -4.64
C PRO A 44 2.62 -1.73 -5.04
N GLY A 45 3.63 -1.69 -4.15
CA GLY A 45 4.88 -2.44 -4.30
C GLY A 45 5.89 -1.80 -5.23
N ILE A 46 5.73 -0.54 -5.60
CA ILE A 46 6.71 0.20 -6.39
C ILE A 46 7.99 0.38 -5.58
N GLN A 47 9.12 -0.06 -6.13
CA GLN A 47 10.39 -0.09 -5.41
C GLN A 47 11.20 1.20 -5.53
N GLY A 48 11.00 1.98 -6.61
CA GLY A 48 11.75 3.20 -6.85
C GLY A 48 11.40 3.86 -8.19
N PRO A 49 12.09 4.95 -8.56
CA PRO A 49 11.70 5.81 -9.68
C PRO A 49 11.72 5.11 -11.05
N LYS A 50 12.66 4.19 -11.29
CA LYS A 50 12.74 3.46 -12.58
C LYS A 50 11.50 2.58 -12.80
N VAL A 51 11.07 1.85 -11.77
CA VAL A 51 9.89 0.99 -11.84
C VAL A 51 8.63 1.83 -11.98
N MET A 52 8.54 2.93 -11.22
CA MET A 52 7.44 3.88 -11.29
C MET A 52 7.29 4.47 -12.69
N GLN A 53 8.39 4.92 -13.29
CA GLN A 53 8.39 5.47 -14.64
C GLN A 53 7.91 4.45 -15.67
N ALA A 54 8.45 3.24 -15.66
CA ALA A 54 8.06 2.18 -16.59
C ALA A 54 6.59 1.81 -16.46
N LEU A 55 6.06 1.77 -15.22
CA LEU A 55 4.64 1.53 -14.97
C LEU A 55 3.77 2.65 -15.57
N LEU A 56 4.09 3.90 -15.28
CA LEU A 56 3.30 5.05 -15.75
C LEU A 56 3.29 5.15 -17.27
N GLU A 57 4.44 4.92 -17.93
CA GLU A 57 4.54 4.87 -19.38
C GLU A 57 3.73 3.72 -19.99
N ALA A 58 3.73 2.55 -19.37
CA ALA A 58 2.93 1.42 -19.80
C ALA A 58 1.42 1.69 -19.65
N MET A 59 0.98 2.26 -18.53
CA MET A 59 -0.42 2.61 -18.29
C MET A 59 -0.92 3.63 -19.33
N ASP A 60 -0.12 4.65 -19.64
CA ASP A 60 -0.43 5.63 -20.68
C ASP A 60 -0.56 4.98 -22.06
N GLY A 61 0.37 4.09 -22.39
CA GLY A 61 0.35 3.32 -23.64
C GLY A 61 -0.91 2.47 -23.84
N TYR A 62 -1.56 2.06 -22.74
CA TYR A 62 -2.88 1.39 -22.77
C TYR A 62 -4.07 2.33 -22.62
N GLY A 63 -3.86 3.64 -22.56
CA GLY A 63 -4.92 4.62 -22.32
C GLY A 63 -5.54 4.51 -20.93
N LEU A 64 -4.81 4.01 -19.94
CA LEU A 64 -5.26 3.82 -18.56
C LEU A 64 -4.66 4.89 -17.67
N TYR A 65 -5.49 5.50 -16.83
CA TYR A 65 -5.05 6.47 -15.85
C TYR A 65 -4.81 5.80 -14.48
N LEU A 66 -3.60 5.95 -13.95
CA LEU A 66 -3.22 5.45 -12.64
C LEU A 66 -3.35 6.56 -11.60
N HIS A 67 -4.28 6.41 -10.67
CA HIS A 67 -4.58 7.43 -9.67
C HIS A 67 -3.56 7.46 -8.53
N ARG A 68 -3.00 6.29 -8.17
CA ARG A 68 -2.09 6.17 -7.04
C ARG A 68 -1.02 5.11 -7.25
N VAL A 69 0.18 5.42 -6.77
CA VAL A 69 1.29 4.48 -6.63
C VAL A 69 1.70 4.41 -5.17
N THR A 70 1.89 3.22 -4.64
CA THR A 70 2.31 3.02 -3.25
C THR A 70 3.62 2.27 -3.19
N GLN A 71 4.65 2.91 -2.62
CA GLN A 71 5.91 2.28 -2.27
C GLN A 71 5.78 1.63 -0.89
N THR A 72 5.91 0.31 -0.82
CA THR A 72 5.62 -0.47 0.40
C THR A 72 6.87 -0.93 1.16
N GLN A 73 8.06 -0.69 0.63
CA GLN A 73 9.31 -1.18 1.22
C GLN A 73 9.91 -0.29 2.30
N GLY A 74 9.35 0.90 2.50
CA GLY A 74 9.76 1.86 3.51
C GLY A 74 10.61 3.02 2.96
N ILE A 75 10.33 4.22 3.45
CA ILE A 75 11.00 5.47 3.08
C ILE A 75 12.51 5.37 3.28
N MET A 76 12.96 4.70 4.35
CA MET A 76 14.38 4.53 4.68
C MET A 76 15.20 3.81 3.59
N ARG A 77 14.56 3.19 2.62
CA ARG A 77 15.25 2.49 1.51
C ARG A 77 15.48 3.38 0.29
N LEU A 78 14.93 4.57 0.28
CA LEU A 78 15.05 5.53 -0.82
C LEU A 78 16.03 6.63 -0.45
N THR A 79 16.85 7.05 -1.41
CA THR A 79 17.64 8.27 -1.30
C THR A 79 16.77 9.50 -1.53
N ASP A 80 17.28 10.70 -1.20
CA ASP A 80 16.57 11.94 -1.45
C ASP A 80 16.33 12.19 -2.94
N GLU A 81 17.32 11.82 -3.77
CA GLU A 81 17.21 11.91 -5.23
C GLU A 81 16.12 10.97 -5.78
N GLU A 82 16.01 9.77 -5.23
CA GLU A 82 14.97 8.83 -5.63
C GLU A 82 13.59 9.31 -5.23
N ILE A 83 13.40 9.83 -4.01
CA ILE A 83 12.14 10.42 -3.57
C ILE A 83 11.78 11.62 -4.46
N SER A 84 12.73 12.54 -4.68
CA SER A 84 12.52 13.71 -5.52
C SER A 84 12.12 13.30 -6.94
N LYS A 85 12.78 12.30 -7.51
CA LYS A 85 12.45 11.78 -8.83
C LYS A 85 11.07 11.14 -8.90
N MET A 86 10.67 10.40 -7.86
CA MET A 86 9.32 9.85 -7.77
C MET A 86 8.27 10.96 -7.64
N MET A 87 8.56 12.04 -6.92
CA MET A 87 7.67 13.21 -6.83
C MET A 87 7.53 13.95 -8.16
N GLU A 88 8.63 14.11 -8.93
CA GLU A 88 8.55 14.65 -10.29
C GLU A 88 7.66 13.81 -11.21
N LEU A 89 7.81 12.48 -11.15
CA LEU A 89 6.97 11.55 -11.90
C LEU A 89 5.52 11.65 -11.48
N ALA A 90 5.24 11.67 -10.18
CA ALA A 90 3.90 11.80 -9.63
C ALA A 90 3.22 13.09 -10.12
N HIS A 91 3.94 14.20 -10.08
CA HIS A 91 3.45 15.48 -10.58
C HIS A 91 3.22 15.47 -12.10
N LYS A 92 4.18 14.98 -12.87
CA LYS A 92 4.08 14.89 -14.35
C LYS A 92 2.85 14.10 -14.80
N TRP A 93 2.57 12.99 -14.12
CA TRP A 93 1.50 12.06 -14.49
C TRP A 93 0.21 12.27 -13.70
N GLN A 94 0.18 13.30 -12.82
CA GLN A 94 -0.97 13.61 -11.95
C GLN A 94 -1.44 12.41 -11.12
N THR A 95 -0.50 11.57 -10.67
CA THR A 95 -0.76 10.40 -9.82
C THR A 95 -0.34 10.68 -8.37
N ASP A 96 -1.08 10.16 -7.40
CA ASP A 96 -0.71 10.24 -5.99
C ASP A 96 0.47 9.32 -5.70
N LEU A 97 1.49 9.80 -4.99
CA LEU A 97 2.56 8.98 -4.44
C LEU A 97 2.33 8.78 -2.94
N ILE A 98 2.23 7.52 -2.53
CA ILE A 98 2.18 7.10 -1.12
C ILE A 98 3.48 6.40 -0.77
N LEU A 99 4.14 6.82 0.30
CA LEU A 99 5.33 6.19 0.83
C LEU A 99 5.03 5.49 2.15
N ALA A 100 5.41 4.21 2.26
CA ALA A 100 5.24 3.46 3.49
C ALA A 100 6.33 3.82 4.51
N ILE A 101 5.95 3.97 5.77
CA ILE A 101 6.88 4.24 6.88
C ILE A 101 7.69 2.99 7.24
N GLY A 102 7.11 1.81 7.13
CA GLY A 102 7.75 0.52 7.37
C GLY A 102 7.71 -0.36 6.15
N PRO A 103 8.18 -1.57 6.23
CA PRO A 103 8.59 -2.32 7.43
C PRO A 103 9.99 -1.95 7.94
N ARG A 104 10.19 -2.07 9.26
CA ARG A 104 11.51 -1.87 9.89
C ARG A 104 12.00 -3.16 10.53
N ALA A 105 13.32 -3.33 10.54
CA ALA A 105 13.95 -4.43 11.23
C ALA A 105 13.70 -4.34 12.74
N THR A 106 13.37 -5.46 13.37
CA THR A 106 13.27 -5.59 14.82
C THR A 106 14.58 -6.09 15.40
N THR A 107 14.87 -5.91 16.70
CA THR A 107 16.10 -6.31 17.34
C THR A 107 16.38 -7.82 17.31
N ASP A 108 15.37 -8.63 17.11
CA ASP A 108 15.39 -10.09 16.98
C ASP A 108 15.28 -10.56 15.51
N THR A 109 15.62 -9.72 14.58
CA THR A 109 15.25 -9.78 13.18
C THR A 109 16.00 -10.77 12.34
N SER A 110 17.20 -11.16 12.72
CA SER A 110 17.94 -12.11 11.88
C SER A 110 17.24 -13.46 11.76
N ALA A 111 16.45 -13.85 12.76
CA ALA A 111 15.69 -15.09 12.79
C ALA A 111 14.32 -15.00 12.13
N SER A 112 13.69 -13.81 12.09
CA SER A 112 12.34 -13.63 11.56
C SER A 112 12.29 -13.34 10.07
N VAL A 113 13.40 -12.93 9.47
CA VAL A 113 13.50 -12.58 8.04
C VAL A 113 13.71 -13.81 7.15
N HIS A 114 14.20 -14.93 7.69
CA HIS A 114 14.55 -16.15 6.96
C HIS A 114 13.88 -17.39 7.55
N THR A 115 12.54 -17.40 7.63
CA THR A 115 11.81 -18.65 7.89
C THR A 115 11.50 -19.34 6.58
N GLU A 116 11.36 -20.66 6.59
CA GLU A 116 10.91 -21.47 5.44
C GLU A 116 9.56 -20.99 4.86
N GLU A 117 8.79 -20.24 5.62
CA GLU A 117 7.48 -19.67 5.24
C GLU A 117 7.56 -18.30 4.55
N GLY A 118 8.75 -17.77 4.28
CA GLY A 118 8.97 -16.48 3.62
C GLY A 118 9.34 -15.34 4.58
N VAL A 119 9.62 -14.17 4.00
CA VAL A 119 10.09 -13.00 4.73
C VAL A 119 8.96 -12.41 5.56
N ARG A 120 8.98 -12.61 6.86
CA ARG A 120 8.10 -11.88 7.79
C ARG A 120 8.77 -10.58 8.20
N MET A 121 8.28 -9.48 7.66
CA MET A 121 8.72 -8.15 8.06
C MET A 121 7.81 -7.60 9.15
N GLY A 122 8.39 -7.04 10.22
CA GLY A 122 7.63 -6.35 11.25
C GLY A 122 7.13 -4.99 10.74
N TYR A 123 5.83 -4.84 10.62
CA TYR A 123 5.22 -3.56 10.22
C TYR A 123 5.03 -2.62 11.42
N ARG A 124 5.00 -3.14 12.64
CA ARG A 124 4.88 -2.34 13.85
C ARG A 124 6.25 -1.82 14.29
N LEU A 125 6.27 -0.56 14.69
CA LEU A 125 7.44 0.07 15.30
C LEU A 125 7.58 -0.42 16.74
N ARG A 126 8.81 -0.77 17.12
CA ARG A 126 9.12 -1.26 18.47
C ARG A 126 10.17 -0.37 19.14
N GLY A 127 9.75 0.22 20.26
CA GLY A 127 10.62 1.09 21.05
C GLY A 127 10.80 2.48 20.43
N GLN A 128 11.31 3.38 21.27
CA GLN A 128 11.41 4.80 20.98
C GLN A 128 12.30 5.08 19.76
N GLU A 129 13.42 4.39 19.61
CA GLU A 129 14.36 4.60 18.51
C GLU A 129 13.73 4.34 17.12
N GLN A 130 12.92 3.30 17.00
CA GLN A 130 12.24 3.03 15.73
C GLN A 130 11.18 4.08 15.41
N ILE A 131 10.46 4.56 16.43
CA ILE A 131 9.45 5.63 16.26
C ILE A 131 10.15 6.92 15.84
N VAL A 132 11.21 7.33 16.52
CA VAL A 132 11.97 8.54 16.17
C VAL A 132 12.47 8.48 14.74
N ARG A 133 13.11 7.38 14.34
CA ARG A 133 13.62 7.21 12.96
C ARG A 133 12.49 7.22 11.92
N ALA A 134 11.34 6.61 12.25
CA ALA A 134 10.18 6.62 11.36
C ALA A 134 9.63 8.03 11.14
N ILE A 135 9.54 8.82 12.21
CA ILE A 135 9.09 10.21 12.15
C ILE A 135 10.10 11.07 11.36
N GLU A 136 11.40 10.88 11.57
CA GLU A 136 12.42 11.61 10.80
C GLU A 136 12.38 11.26 9.30
N ASP A 137 12.11 10.00 8.93
CA ASP A 137 11.88 9.61 7.53
C ASP A 137 10.64 10.29 6.93
N VAL A 138 9.55 10.40 7.71
CA VAL A 138 8.34 11.12 7.27
C VAL A 138 8.64 12.59 7.05
N LYS A 139 9.33 13.25 8.00
CA LYS A 139 9.74 14.66 7.86
C LYS A 139 10.61 14.87 6.63
N ARG A 140 11.58 14.00 6.40
CA ARG A 140 12.45 14.03 5.22
C ARG A 140 11.64 13.94 3.93
N ALA A 141 10.77 12.96 3.81
CA ALA A 141 9.94 12.79 2.63
C ALA A 141 8.94 13.94 2.44
N ALA A 142 8.36 14.47 3.53
CA ALA A 142 7.48 15.63 3.50
C ALA A 142 8.22 16.90 3.04
N HIS A 143 9.47 17.09 3.47
CA HIS A 143 10.32 18.19 3.01
C HIS A 143 10.61 18.12 1.50
N LEU A 144 10.75 16.90 0.96
CA LEU A 144 10.90 16.63 -0.47
C LEU A 144 9.57 16.67 -1.25
N GLY A 145 8.48 17.07 -0.60
CA GLY A 145 7.18 17.31 -1.24
C GLY A 145 6.17 16.17 -1.14
N CYS A 146 6.54 15.01 -0.58
CA CYS A 146 5.58 13.91 -0.39
C CYS A 146 4.48 14.31 0.60
N ARG A 147 3.23 13.97 0.28
CA ARG A 147 2.05 14.28 1.11
C ARG A 147 1.27 13.04 1.53
N GLY A 148 1.61 11.87 1.01
CA GLY A 148 0.91 10.63 1.28
C GLY A 148 1.81 9.62 1.99
N PHE A 149 1.34 9.10 3.14
CA PHE A 149 2.08 8.12 3.93
C PHE A 149 1.20 6.93 4.29
N LEU A 150 1.75 5.73 4.15
CA LEU A 150 1.13 4.50 4.60
C LEU A 150 1.70 4.13 5.97
N VAL A 151 0.85 4.16 6.98
CA VAL A 151 1.20 3.92 8.38
C VAL A 151 0.57 2.61 8.84
N TYR A 152 1.36 1.68 9.37
CA TYR A 152 0.88 0.39 9.86
C TYR A 152 0.72 0.34 11.39
N ASP A 153 1.24 1.34 12.09
CA ASP A 153 1.27 1.38 13.56
C ASP A 153 0.40 2.53 14.06
N GLU A 154 -0.62 2.19 14.84
CA GLU A 154 -1.59 3.16 15.36
C GLU A 154 -0.94 4.20 16.27
N GLY A 155 0.07 3.79 17.08
CA GLY A 155 0.82 4.72 17.92
C GLY A 155 1.65 5.71 17.11
N CYS A 156 2.23 5.25 16.00
CA CYS A 156 2.92 6.13 15.06
C CYS A 156 1.95 7.08 14.36
N LEU A 157 0.77 6.59 13.96
CA LEU A 157 -0.27 7.43 13.36
C LEU A 157 -0.71 8.54 14.33
N TRP A 158 -0.94 8.19 15.60
CA TRP A 158 -1.26 9.16 16.63
C TRP A 158 -0.15 10.21 16.79
N ALA A 159 1.11 9.78 16.92
CA ALA A 159 2.24 10.69 17.07
C ALA A 159 2.41 11.65 15.88
N LEU A 160 2.17 11.18 14.65
CA LEU A 160 2.21 12.02 13.45
C LEU A 160 1.05 13.02 13.40
N ASN A 161 -0.09 12.68 13.97
CA ASN A 161 -1.25 13.58 14.01
C ASN A 161 -1.07 14.73 15.02
N GLU A 162 -0.24 14.53 16.06
CA GLU A 162 0.07 15.54 17.08
C GLU A 162 1.20 16.52 16.64
N MET A 163 1.85 16.27 15.53
CA MET A 163 2.94 17.10 15.00
C MET A 163 2.47 18.18 14.05
#